data_4d57ef8e188585b7b29025e30b088b45
#
_entry.id   4d57ef8e188585b7b29025e30b088b45
#
_cell.length_a   1.000
_cell.length_b   1.000
_cell.length_c   1.000
_cell.angle_alpha   90.00
_cell.angle_beta   90.00
_cell.angle_gamma   90.00
#
_symmetry.space_group_name_H-M   'P 1'
#
loop_
_entity.id
_entity.type
_entity.pdbx_description
1 polymer ?
#
loop_
_entity_poly.entity_id
_entity_poly.type
_entity_poly.pdbx_seq_one_letter_code
_entity_poly.pdbx_strand_id
1 'polypeptide(L)'
;DPFWTIHTSWMHAGFTGQSIILFLGGLFLLYKSTREIHHKMEQNANNNDFSTPKKTSTFSSIIIQIILIDIVFSFDSILTAVGMTNGVDGALTIMVIAVIISMIIMMIFANTVSTFVNNNPTIQMLALSFLILIGFMLIAEGAHLSHLELFNKTVGVIPKGYLYFAISFSLGVEVLNMKIRKRKNHRKT
;
A
#
# COMPACT_ATOMS: atom_id res chain seq x y z
N ASP A 1 18.48 -18.32 5.41
CA ASP A 1 18.09 -19.45 6.28
C ASP A 1 16.95 -19.03 7.19
N PRO A 2 15.93 -19.89 7.39
CA PRO A 2 14.80 -19.56 8.23
C PRO A 2 15.24 -19.44 9.70
N PHE A 3 14.82 -18.38 10.35
CA PHE A 3 15.14 -18.09 11.75
C PHE A 3 14.31 -18.95 12.72
N TRP A 4 13.13 -19.38 12.29
CA TRP A 4 12.20 -20.22 13.05
C TRP A 4 11.41 -21.10 12.11
N THR A 5 11.32 -22.39 12.41
CA THR A 5 10.52 -23.36 11.67
C THR A 5 9.42 -23.91 12.55
N ILE A 6 8.18 -23.83 12.07
CA ILE A 6 7.03 -24.46 12.73
C ILE A 6 6.60 -25.64 11.88
N HIS A 7 6.57 -26.83 12.51
CA HIS A 7 6.10 -28.04 11.89
C HIS A 7 4.90 -28.58 12.69
N THR A 8 3.73 -28.45 12.11
CA THR A 8 2.49 -29.03 12.65
C THR A 8 1.87 -29.90 11.56
N SER A 9 1.06 -30.89 11.92
CA SER A 9 0.45 -31.85 10.97
C SER A 9 -0.35 -31.20 9.82
N TRP A 10 -0.76 -29.95 9.96
CA TRP A 10 -1.56 -29.19 8.98
C TRP A 10 -0.91 -27.88 8.50
N MET A 11 0.25 -27.50 9.06
CA MET A 11 0.96 -26.26 8.72
C MET A 11 2.47 -26.45 8.83
N HIS A 12 3.18 -26.11 7.76
CA HIS A 12 4.63 -26.01 7.74
C HIS A 12 5.00 -24.56 7.38
N ALA A 13 5.86 -23.94 8.17
CA ALA A 13 6.35 -22.61 7.89
C ALA A 13 7.78 -22.41 8.37
N GLY A 14 8.63 -21.82 7.53
CA GLY A 14 9.98 -21.38 7.87
C GLY A 14 10.06 -19.85 7.83
N PHE A 15 9.99 -19.21 8.98
CA PHE A 15 10.00 -17.74 9.04
C PHE A 15 11.41 -17.18 8.82
N THR A 16 11.52 -16.31 7.82
CA THR A 16 12.70 -15.51 7.58
C THR A 16 12.44 -14.07 8.08
N GLY A 17 13.50 -13.29 8.37
CA GLY A 17 13.33 -11.88 8.75
C GLY A 17 12.51 -11.11 7.70
N GLN A 18 12.67 -11.44 6.43
CA GLN A 18 11.93 -10.85 5.31
C GLN A 18 10.44 -11.17 5.39
N SER A 19 10.09 -12.45 5.58
CA SER A 19 8.68 -12.86 5.65
C SER A 19 7.95 -12.22 6.83
N ILE A 20 8.62 -12.06 7.97
CA ILE A 20 8.05 -11.42 9.16
C ILE A 20 7.78 -9.93 8.91
N ILE A 21 8.74 -9.21 8.31
CA ILE A 21 8.56 -7.77 8.01
C ILE A 21 7.39 -7.56 7.06
N LEU A 22 7.29 -8.35 5.98
CA LEU A 22 6.19 -8.24 5.01
C LEU A 22 4.84 -8.61 5.64
N PHE A 23 4.80 -9.66 6.43
CA PHE A 23 3.57 -10.11 7.10
C PHE A 23 3.06 -9.07 8.11
N LEU A 24 3.93 -8.58 9.00
CA LEU A 24 3.59 -7.56 9.98
C LEU A 24 3.26 -6.22 9.31
N GLY A 25 4.01 -5.85 8.27
CA GLY A 25 3.76 -4.66 7.47
C GLY A 25 2.41 -4.71 6.77
N GLY A 26 2.06 -5.84 6.18
CA GLY A 26 0.75 -6.06 5.57
C GLY A 26 -0.40 -5.95 6.57
N LEU A 27 -0.28 -6.58 7.75
CA LEU A 27 -1.26 -6.46 8.83
C LEU A 27 -1.41 -5.02 9.33
N PHE A 28 -0.30 -4.31 9.48
CA PHE A 28 -0.30 -2.90 9.85
C PHE A 28 -1.04 -2.04 8.81
N LEU A 29 -0.79 -2.26 7.51
CA LEU A 29 -1.48 -1.56 6.43
C LEU A 29 -2.98 -1.84 6.44
N LEU A 30 -3.40 -3.09 6.61
CA LEU A 30 -4.81 -3.46 6.70
C LEU A 30 -5.50 -2.74 7.86
N TYR A 31 -4.91 -2.83 9.05
CA TYR A 31 -5.45 -2.16 10.25
C TYR A 31 -5.55 -0.65 10.05
N LYS A 32 -4.48 -0.03 9.59
CA LYS A 32 -4.42 1.43 9.42
C LYS A 32 -5.38 1.94 8.36
N SER A 33 -5.42 1.29 7.19
CA SER A 33 -6.30 1.68 6.09
C SER A 33 -7.77 1.51 6.45
N THR A 34 -8.13 0.41 7.10
CA THR A 34 -9.51 0.17 7.56
C THR A 34 -9.94 1.21 8.57
N ARG A 35 -9.09 1.54 9.54
CA ARG A 35 -9.38 2.57 10.54
C ARG A 35 -9.53 3.95 9.91
N GLU A 36 -8.69 4.29 8.94
CA GLU A 36 -8.76 5.59 8.25
C GLU A 36 -10.03 5.71 7.39
N ILE A 37 -10.43 4.63 6.71
CA ILE A 37 -11.69 4.58 5.96
C ILE A 37 -12.88 4.81 6.91
N HIS A 38 -12.91 4.10 8.03
CA HIS A 38 -13.97 4.24 9.03
C HIS A 38 -14.07 5.68 9.53
N HIS A 39 -12.95 6.28 9.90
CA HIS A 39 -12.89 7.67 10.36
C HIS A 39 -13.40 8.67 9.31
N LYS A 40 -13.03 8.49 8.02
CA LYS A 40 -13.52 9.34 6.93
C LYS A 40 -15.01 9.16 6.67
N MET A 41 -15.53 7.96 6.81
CA MET A 41 -16.97 7.69 6.68
C MET A 41 -17.78 8.35 7.79
N GLU A 42 -17.33 8.28 9.04
CA GLU A 42 -17.96 8.94 10.17
C GLU A 42 -17.96 10.47 10.04
N GLN A 43 -16.84 11.07 9.59
CA GLN A 43 -16.76 12.51 9.35
C GLN A 43 -17.77 12.98 8.29
N ASN A 44 -18.00 12.19 7.25
CA ASN A 44 -18.99 12.51 6.22
C ASN A 44 -20.43 12.33 6.68
N ALA A 45 -20.68 11.42 7.62
CA ALA A 45 -22.03 11.18 8.18
C ALA A 45 -22.44 12.24 9.21
N ASN A 46 -21.49 12.77 9.98
CA ASN A 46 -21.75 13.67 11.10
C ASN A 46 -21.61 15.17 10.76
N ASN A 47 -21.76 15.56 9.49
CA ASN A 47 -21.76 16.97 9.10
C ASN A 47 -22.89 17.81 9.73
N ASN A 48 -23.76 17.21 10.56
CA ASN A 48 -24.89 17.88 11.23
C ASN A 48 -24.77 17.96 12.76
N ASP A 49 -23.75 17.39 13.40
CA ASP A 49 -23.61 17.47 14.85
C ASP A 49 -22.30 18.17 15.24
N PHE A 50 -22.45 19.36 15.76
CA PHE A 50 -21.42 20.13 16.48
C PHE A 50 -21.01 19.35 17.74
N SER A 51 -19.71 19.10 17.88
CA SER A 51 -19.04 18.66 19.11
C SER A 51 -18.70 17.18 19.28
N THR A 52 -17.70 16.71 18.52
CA THR A 52 -16.74 15.78 19.10
C THR A 52 -15.33 16.39 19.00
N PRO A 53 -14.54 16.44 20.09
CA PRO A 53 -13.21 17.01 20.04
C PRO A 53 -12.37 16.14 19.08
N LYS A 54 -11.92 16.76 17.96
CA LYS A 54 -10.91 16.15 17.08
C LYS A 54 -9.73 15.75 17.96
N LYS A 55 -9.51 14.45 18.17
CA LYS A 55 -8.22 13.95 18.65
C LYS A 55 -7.20 14.37 17.59
N THR A 56 -6.54 15.50 17.84
CA THR A 56 -5.41 15.95 17.05
C THR A 56 -4.30 14.93 17.22
N SER A 57 -4.09 14.12 16.17
CA SER A 57 -2.92 13.25 16.15
C SER A 57 -1.69 14.13 16.28
N THR A 58 -0.86 13.85 17.28
CA THR A 58 0.39 14.59 17.47
C THR A 58 1.22 14.48 16.20
N PHE A 59 1.83 15.57 15.75
CA PHE A 59 2.66 15.62 14.53
C PHE A 59 3.67 14.47 14.47
N SER A 60 4.34 14.15 15.59
CA SER A 60 5.26 13.02 15.71
C SER A 60 4.60 11.67 15.42
N SER A 61 3.33 11.47 15.84
CA SER A 61 2.61 10.22 15.58
C SER A 61 2.33 10.03 14.09
N ILE A 62 2.04 11.11 13.37
CA ILE A 62 1.82 11.07 11.91
C ILE A 62 3.14 10.73 11.20
N ILE A 63 4.24 11.37 11.59
CA ILE A 63 5.56 11.10 11.01
C ILE A 63 5.96 9.63 11.22
N ILE A 64 5.83 9.10 12.44
CA ILE A 64 6.15 7.70 12.73
C ILE A 64 5.32 6.75 11.86
N GLN A 65 4.03 7.02 11.68
CA GLN A 65 3.17 6.22 10.82
C GLN A 65 3.62 6.24 9.36
N ILE A 66 4.00 7.42 8.83
CA ILE A 66 4.50 7.56 7.47
C ILE A 66 5.81 6.77 7.31
N ILE A 67 6.75 6.91 8.25
CA ILE A 67 8.03 6.18 8.24
C ILE A 67 7.80 4.67 8.27
N LEU A 68 6.88 4.18 9.10
CA LEU A 68 6.57 2.74 9.14
C LEU A 68 6.03 2.22 7.82
N ILE A 69 5.13 2.97 7.18
CA ILE A 69 4.59 2.62 5.86
C ILE A 69 5.70 2.64 4.81
N ASP A 70 6.56 3.66 4.86
CA ASP A 70 7.66 3.81 3.91
C ASP A 70 8.68 2.67 4.05
N ILE A 71 9.04 2.27 5.27
CA ILE A 71 9.92 1.12 5.52
C ILE A 71 9.35 -0.15 4.89
N VAL A 72 8.05 -0.41 5.07
CA VAL A 72 7.40 -1.61 4.52
C VAL A 72 7.46 -1.62 2.99
N PHE A 73 7.12 -0.51 2.35
CA PHE A 73 7.16 -0.40 0.88
C PHE A 73 8.57 -0.41 0.32
N SER A 74 9.51 0.27 0.99
CA SER A 74 10.92 0.29 0.57
C SER A 74 11.52 -1.10 0.64
N PHE A 75 11.17 -1.88 1.68
CA PHE A 75 11.66 -3.25 1.82
C PHE A 75 11.18 -4.14 0.66
N ASP A 76 9.90 -4.10 0.32
CA ASP A 76 9.34 -4.83 -0.82
C ASP A 76 9.97 -4.39 -2.16
N SER A 77 10.15 -3.08 -2.36
CA SER A 77 10.75 -2.53 -3.57
C SER A 77 12.21 -2.93 -3.73
N ILE A 78 13.00 -2.92 -2.64
CA ILE A 78 14.39 -3.35 -2.65
C ILE A 78 14.48 -4.84 -2.99
N LEU A 79 13.66 -5.68 -2.36
CA LEU A 79 13.64 -7.11 -2.62
C LEU A 79 13.34 -7.42 -4.10
N THR A 80 12.36 -6.72 -4.65
CA THR A 80 12.00 -6.82 -6.07
C THR A 80 13.14 -6.36 -6.98
N ALA A 81 13.77 -5.21 -6.68
CA ALA A 81 14.88 -4.68 -7.45
C ALA A 81 16.09 -5.63 -7.45
N VAL A 82 16.45 -6.17 -6.28
CA VAL A 82 17.54 -7.15 -6.14
C VAL A 82 17.21 -8.41 -6.94
N GLY A 83 15.96 -8.91 -6.87
CA GLY A 83 15.53 -10.06 -7.65
C GLY A 83 15.62 -9.85 -9.16
N MET A 84 15.25 -8.65 -9.64
CA MET A 84 15.29 -8.31 -11.06
C MET A 84 16.72 -8.05 -11.60
N THR A 85 17.63 -7.60 -10.76
CA THR A 85 19.00 -7.25 -11.15
C THR A 85 20.00 -8.36 -10.84
N ASN A 86 19.54 -9.50 -10.37
CA ASN A 86 20.40 -10.65 -10.07
C ASN A 86 21.12 -11.13 -11.35
N GLY A 87 22.44 -11.23 -11.29
CA GLY A 87 23.28 -11.63 -12.43
C GLY A 87 23.56 -10.51 -13.46
N VAL A 88 23.17 -9.26 -13.18
CA VAL A 88 23.47 -8.09 -14.03
C VAL A 88 24.74 -7.39 -13.51
N ASP A 89 25.74 -7.20 -14.38
CA ASP A 89 26.93 -6.44 -14.05
C ASP A 89 26.56 -4.97 -13.77
N GLY A 90 27.02 -4.42 -12.63
CA GLY A 90 26.69 -3.06 -12.25
C GLY A 90 25.29 -2.87 -11.65
N ALA A 91 24.62 -3.93 -11.25
CA ALA A 91 23.27 -3.90 -10.64
C ALA A 91 23.12 -2.83 -9.54
N LEU A 92 24.08 -2.71 -8.64
CA LEU A 92 24.05 -1.73 -7.56
C LEU A 92 24.04 -0.28 -8.10
N THR A 93 24.85 0.00 -9.13
CA THR A 93 24.89 1.33 -9.76
C THR A 93 23.55 1.67 -10.42
N ILE A 94 22.94 0.72 -11.11
CA ILE A 94 21.62 0.88 -11.74
C ILE A 94 20.57 1.18 -10.67
N MET A 95 20.56 0.42 -9.57
CA MET A 95 19.61 0.63 -8.46
C MET A 95 19.77 2.01 -7.83
N VAL A 96 21.01 2.45 -7.55
CA VAL A 96 21.27 3.78 -6.95
C VAL A 96 20.77 4.89 -7.89
N ILE A 97 21.09 4.83 -9.17
CA ILE A 97 20.62 5.82 -10.16
C ILE A 97 19.10 5.83 -10.23
N ALA A 98 18.45 4.67 -10.29
CA ALA A 98 17.00 4.55 -10.34
C ALA A 98 16.33 5.18 -9.11
N VAL A 99 16.87 4.95 -7.90
CA VAL A 99 16.36 5.53 -6.65
C VAL A 99 16.49 7.06 -6.68
N ILE A 100 17.66 7.59 -7.08
CA ILE A 100 17.86 9.04 -7.14
C ILE A 100 16.88 9.69 -8.11
N ILE A 101 16.71 9.14 -9.31
CA ILE A 101 15.76 9.65 -10.31
C ILE A 101 14.33 9.60 -9.77
N SER A 102 13.94 8.48 -9.16
CA SER A 102 12.61 8.32 -8.56
C SER A 102 12.33 9.34 -7.46
N MET A 103 13.31 9.60 -6.58
CA MET A 103 13.17 10.62 -5.53
C MET A 103 12.98 12.03 -6.11
N ILE A 104 13.73 12.39 -7.13
CA ILE A 104 13.60 13.70 -7.79
C ILE A 104 12.20 13.85 -8.40
N ILE A 105 11.73 12.85 -9.13
CA ILE A 105 10.39 12.84 -9.73
C ILE A 105 9.33 12.97 -8.64
N MET A 106 9.43 12.18 -7.58
CA MET A 106 8.49 12.21 -6.46
C MET A 106 8.43 13.60 -5.81
N MET A 107 9.57 14.24 -5.55
CA MET A 107 9.60 15.59 -4.95
C MET A 107 8.95 16.64 -5.84
N ILE A 108 9.17 16.58 -7.15
CA ILE A 108 8.56 17.52 -8.11
C ILE A 108 7.03 17.39 -8.13
N PHE A 109 6.53 16.16 -8.12
CA PHE A 109 5.09 15.88 -8.27
C PHE A 109 4.33 15.81 -6.95
N ALA A 110 5.00 15.68 -5.80
CA ALA A 110 4.38 15.43 -4.50
C ALA A 110 3.28 16.44 -4.15
N ASN A 111 3.54 17.75 -4.34
CA ASN A 111 2.57 18.80 -4.03
C ASN A 111 1.36 18.76 -4.99
N THR A 112 1.59 18.54 -6.27
CA THR A 112 0.52 18.45 -7.28
C THR A 112 -0.39 17.25 -7.01
N VAL A 113 0.19 16.09 -6.72
CA VAL A 113 -0.56 14.87 -6.39
C VAL A 113 -1.32 15.03 -5.08
N SER A 114 -0.69 15.57 -4.04
CA SER A 114 -1.32 15.83 -2.74
C SER A 114 -2.53 16.75 -2.88
N THR A 115 -2.38 17.87 -3.59
CA THR A 115 -3.49 18.80 -3.84
C THR A 115 -4.62 18.14 -4.62
N PHE A 116 -4.30 17.37 -5.66
CA PHE A 116 -5.29 16.64 -6.44
C PHE A 116 -6.07 15.64 -5.59
N VAL A 117 -5.39 14.83 -4.78
CA VAL A 117 -6.01 13.84 -3.90
C VAL A 117 -6.87 14.53 -2.84
N ASN A 118 -6.38 15.60 -2.21
CA ASN A 118 -7.11 16.32 -1.17
C ASN A 118 -8.38 16.98 -1.69
N ASN A 119 -8.39 17.44 -2.94
CA ASN A 119 -9.56 18.04 -3.57
C ASN A 119 -10.59 17.03 -4.08
N ASN A 120 -10.28 15.74 -4.06
CA ASN A 120 -11.14 14.67 -4.56
C ASN A 120 -11.35 13.56 -3.52
N PRO A 121 -12.38 13.65 -2.67
CA PRO A 121 -12.63 12.68 -1.60
C PRO A 121 -12.78 11.24 -2.10
N THR A 122 -13.33 11.05 -3.30
CA THR A 122 -13.48 9.73 -3.92
C THR A 122 -12.12 9.10 -4.23
N ILE A 123 -11.16 9.91 -4.70
CA ILE A 123 -9.78 9.46 -4.93
C ILE A 123 -9.10 9.09 -3.61
N GLN A 124 -9.36 9.82 -2.52
CA GLN A 124 -8.83 9.47 -1.21
C GLN A 124 -9.34 8.10 -0.74
N MET A 125 -10.64 7.84 -0.88
CA MET A 125 -11.23 6.53 -0.52
C MET A 125 -10.67 5.41 -1.39
N LEU A 126 -10.50 5.67 -2.69
CA LEU A 126 -9.90 4.73 -3.62
C LEU A 126 -8.45 4.40 -3.25
N ALA A 127 -7.64 5.41 -2.90
CA ALA A 127 -6.27 5.23 -2.45
C ALA A 127 -6.18 4.38 -1.16
N LEU A 128 -7.06 4.62 -0.18
CA LEU A 128 -7.13 3.80 1.03
C LEU A 128 -7.53 2.35 0.72
N SER A 129 -8.43 2.14 -0.24
CA SER A 129 -8.82 0.80 -0.70
C SER A 129 -7.63 0.06 -1.36
N PHE A 130 -6.78 0.78 -2.10
CA PHE A 130 -5.55 0.22 -2.65
C PHE A 130 -4.54 -0.15 -1.55
N LEU A 131 -4.44 0.63 -0.47
CA LEU A 131 -3.60 0.27 0.67
C LEU A 131 -4.06 -1.05 1.32
N ILE A 132 -5.37 -1.30 1.39
CA ILE A 132 -5.90 -2.60 1.84
C ILE A 132 -5.46 -3.71 0.88
N LEU A 133 -5.61 -3.51 -0.43
CA LEU A 133 -5.23 -4.48 -1.45
C LEU A 133 -3.72 -4.81 -1.39
N ILE A 134 -2.88 -3.78 -1.23
CA ILE A 134 -1.44 -3.94 -1.06
C ILE A 134 -1.13 -4.67 0.26
N GLY A 135 -1.83 -4.37 1.34
CA GLY A 135 -1.69 -5.07 2.62
C GLY A 135 -1.93 -6.58 2.49
N PHE A 136 -2.98 -6.98 1.79
CA PHE A 136 -3.24 -8.40 1.48
C PHE A 136 -2.13 -9.02 0.63
N MET A 137 -1.64 -8.29 -0.36
CA MET A 137 -0.56 -8.77 -1.22
C MET A 137 0.74 -8.99 -0.42
N LEU A 138 1.10 -8.07 0.48
CA LEU A 138 2.29 -8.21 1.33
C LEU A 138 2.17 -9.41 2.30
N ILE A 139 0.97 -9.66 2.83
CA ILE A 139 0.72 -10.84 3.66
C ILE A 139 0.91 -12.12 2.83
N ALA A 140 0.36 -12.18 1.61
CA ALA A 140 0.52 -13.32 0.72
C ALA A 140 1.99 -13.55 0.34
N GLU A 141 2.74 -12.47 0.05
CA GLU A 141 4.17 -12.54 -0.26
C GLU A 141 5.00 -12.99 0.95
N GLY A 142 4.72 -12.45 2.15
CA GLY A 142 5.34 -12.88 3.39
C GLY A 142 5.06 -14.36 3.72
N ALA A 143 3.84 -14.81 3.47
CA ALA A 143 3.45 -16.21 3.62
C ALA A 143 4.19 -17.12 2.62
N HIS A 144 4.34 -16.68 1.37
CA HIS A 144 5.11 -17.40 0.36
C HIS A 144 6.60 -17.51 0.72
N LEU A 145 7.21 -16.39 1.15
CA LEU A 145 8.62 -16.38 1.55
C LEU A 145 8.91 -17.22 2.81
N SER A 146 7.90 -17.44 3.63
CA SER A 146 7.98 -18.37 4.77
C SER A 146 7.74 -19.84 4.37
N HIS A 147 7.57 -20.12 3.05
CA HIS A 147 7.15 -21.45 2.58
C HIS A 147 5.94 -22.00 3.33
N LEU A 148 4.98 -21.09 3.62
CA LEU A 148 3.77 -21.47 4.35
C LEU A 148 2.94 -22.46 3.54
N GLU A 149 2.84 -23.68 4.05
CA GLU A 149 1.95 -24.72 3.54
C GLU A 149 0.74 -24.84 4.45
N LEU A 150 -0.44 -24.73 3.89
CA LEU A 150 -1.71 -24.97 4.58
C LEU A 150 -2.40 -26.15 3.91
N PHE A 151 -2.69 -27.19 4.68
CA PHE A 151 -3.34 -28.42 4.19
C PHE A 151 -2.61 -29.03 2.97
N ASN A 152 -1.29 -29.14 3.03
CA ASN A 152 -0.42 -29.64 1.94
C ASN A 152 -0.49 -28.80 0.64
N LYS A 153 -0.88 -27.53 0.73
CA LYS A 153 -0.84 -26.59 -0.39
C LYS A 153 0.01 -25.38 -0.01
N THR A 154 0.98 -25.04 -0.85
CA THR A 154 1.80 -23.84 -0.70
C THR A 154 0.97 -22.59 -0.98
N VAL A 155 1.12 -21.56 -0.15
CA VAL A 155 0.54 -20.24 -0.43
C VAL A 155 1.28 -19.63 -1.62
N GLY A 156 0.55 -19.37 -2.71
CA GLY A 156 1.11 -18.78 -3.92
C GLY A 156 1.30 -17.27 -3.81
N VAL A 157 2.22 -16.73 -4.61
CA VAL A 157 2.42 -15.28 -4.77
C VAL A 157 1.33 -14.72 -5.68
N ILE A 158 0.80 -13.55 -5.31
CA ILE A 158 -0.05 -12.76 -6.20
C ILE A 158 0.87 -11.95 -7.13
N PRO A 159 0.85 -12.19 -8.46
CA PRO A 159 1.70 -11.44 -9.37
C PRO A 159 1.39 -9.93 -9.31
N LYS A 160 2.42 -9.10 -9.10
CA LYS A 160 2.29 -7.63 -8.96
C LYS A 160 1.60 -6.97 -10.17
N GLY A 161 1.67 -7.60 -11.35
CA GLY A 161 0.98 -7.13 -12.54
C GLY A 161 -0.54 -7.00 -12.38
N TYR A 162 -1.19 -7.91 -11.65
CA TYR A 162 -2.63 -7.81 -11.38
C TYR A 162 -2.97 -6.62 -10.49
N LEU A 163 -2.12 -6.32 -9.52
CA LEU A 163 -2.26 -5.15 -8.66
C LEU A 163 -2.17 -3.86 -9.47
N TYR A 164 -1.13 -3.71 -10.29
CA TYR A 164 -0.96 -2.52 -11.14
C TYR A 164 -2.09 -2.35 -12.14
N PHE A 165 -2.58 -3.45 -12.71
CA PHE A 165 -3.76 -3.41 -13.58
C PHE A 165 -5.00 -2.93 -12.82
N ALA A 166 -5.29 -3.50 -11.64
CA ALA A 166 -6.44 -3.13 -10.83
C ALA A 166 -6.42 -1.64 -10.43
N ILE A 167 -5.26 -1.14 -9.99
CA ILE A 167 -5.06 0.27 -9.65
C ILE A 167 -5.28 1.17 -10.87
N SER A 168 -4.64 0.87 -12.00
CA SER A 168 -4.74 1.67 -13.22
C SER A 168 -6.15 1.68 -13.77
N PHE A 169 -6.82 0.54 -13.78
CA PHE A 169 -8.21 0.42 -14.22
C PHE A 169 -9.16 1.23 -13.33
N SER A 170 -9.05 1.08 -12.01
CA SER A 170 -9.91 1.78 -11.06
C SER A 170 -9.71 3.30 -11.10
N LEU A 171 -8.46 3.77 -11.23
CA LEU A 171 -8.16 5.19 -11.43
C LEU A 171 -8.73 5.71 -12.75
N GLY A 172 -8.62 4.94 -13.83
CA GLY A 172 -9.19 5.29 -15.12
C GLY A 172 -10.70 5.45 -15.05
N VAL A 173 -11.40 4.52 -14.41
CA VAL A 173 -12.85 4.60 -14.19
C VAL A 173 -13.22 5.82 -13.37
N GLU A 174 -12.47 6.12 -12.29
CA GLU A 174 -12.78 7.27 -11.44
C GLU A 174 -12.55 8.62 -12.16
N VAL A 175 -11.51 8.72 -12.97
CA VAL A 175 -11.27 9.92 -13.82
C VAL A 175 -12.43 10.12 -14.80
N LEU A 176 -12.97 9.06 -15.39
CA LEU A 176 -14.15 9.13 -16.25
C LEU A 176 -15.38 9.58 -15.46
N ASN A 177 -15.62 9.03 -14.28
CA ASN A 177 -16.71 9.41 -13.39
C ASN A 177 -16.65 10.92 -13.03
N MET A 178 -15.48 11.40 -12.65
CA MET A 178 -15.29 12.82 -12.36
C MET A 178 -15.61 13.72 -13.57
N LYS A 179 -15.22 13.31 -14.77
CA LYS A 179 -15.49 14.04 -16.01
C LYS A 179 -17.01 14.11 -16.33
N ILE A 180 -17.72 13.00 -16.09
CA ILE A 180 -19.17 12.93 -16.28
C ILE A 180 -19.91 13.81 -15.25
N ARG A 181 -19.48 13.78 -13.98
CA ARG A 181 -20.07 14.62 -12.91
C ARG A 181 -19.88 16.11 -13.18
N LYS A 182 -18.70 16.54 -13.65
CA LYS A 182 -18.46 17.95 -14.05
C LYS A 182 -19.39 18.39 -15.18
N ARG A 183 -19.63 17.54 -16.20
CA ARG A 183 -20.56 17.86 -17.31
C ARG A 183 -22.01 18.01 -16.85
N LYS A 184 -22.46 17.18 -15.89
CA LYS A 184 -23.83 17.28 -15.34
C LYS A 184 -24.04 18.58 -14.55
N ASN A 185 -23.05 19.05 -13.81
CA ASN A 185 -23.15 20.29 -13.06
C ASN A 185 -23.22 21.53 -13.98
N HIS A 186 -22.47 21.54 -15.10
CA HIS A 186 -22.55 22.63 -16.09
C HIS A 186 -23.86 22.67 -16.89
N ARG A 187 -24.68 21.61 -16.90
CA ARG A 187 -26.00 21.60 -17.58
C ARG A 187 -27.15 22.06 -16.68
N LYS A 188 -26.91 22.26 -15.39
CA LYS A 188 -27.92 22.70 -14.42
C LYS A 188 -27.80 24.18 -14.03
N THR A 189 -26.79 24.87 -14.52
CA THR A 189 -26.63 26.31 -14.55
C THR A 189 -26.96 26.86 -15.91
#